data_50a9db7f3d70ab577293868d320fcb02
#
_entry.id   50a9db7f3d70ab577293868d320fcb02
#
_cell.length_a   1.000
_cell.length_b   1.000
_cell.length_c   1.000
_cell.angle_alpha   90.00
_cell.angle_beta   90.00
_cell.angle_gamma   90.00
#
_symmetry.space_group_name_H-M   'P 1'
#
loop_
_entity.id
_entity.type
_entity.pdbx_description
1 polymer ?
#
loop_
_entity_poly.entity_id
_entity_poly.type
_entity_poly.pdbx_seq_one_letter_code
_entity_poly.pdbx_strand_id
1 'polypeptide(L)'
;MDRVSLEVGLRQADARVAAGQQALLEQRTQVRELEQWGLDASLAKALLRIYEESHAMSILDRRRLCHALASAMPSGPLPVQDNDHESLDADYMTYHREAA
;
A
#
# COMPACT_ATOMS: atom_id res chain seq x y z
N MET A 1 9.47 -0.40 -18.67
CA MET A 1 8.01 -0.58 -18.67
C MET A 1 7.38 0.68 -19.21
N ASP A 2 6.44 0.55 -20.10
CA ASP A 2 5.83 1.74 -20.65
C ASP A 2 4.74 2.30 -19.74
N ARG A 3 4.26 3.49 -20.06
CA ARG A 3 3.31 4.19 -19.21
C ARG A 3 1.99 3.45 -19.09
N VAL A 4 1.52 2.87 -20.19
CA VAL A 4 0.23 2.16 -20.19
C VAL A 4 0.32 0.95 -19.26
N SER A 5 1.40 0.19 -19.35
CA SER A 5 1.61 -0.96 -18.47
C SER A 5 1.69 -0.54 -17.01
N LEU A 6 2.34 0.59 -16.73
CA LEU A 6 2.42 1.11 -15.37
C LEU A 6 1.06 1.52 -14.85
N GLU A 7 0.24 2.16 -15.69
CA GLU A 7 -1.09 2.59 -15.29
C GLU A 7 -2.00 1.38 -15.01
N VAL A 8 -1.93 0.35 -15.85
CA VAL A 8 -2.68 -0.88 -15.62
C VAL A 8 -2.22 -1.53 -14.32
N GLY A 9 -0.91 -1.62 -14.13
CA GLY A 9 -0.35 -2.19 -12.91
C GLY A 9 -0.78 -1.43 -11.67
N LEU A 10 -0.83 -0.10 -11.75
CA LEU A 10 -1.26 0.72 -10.62
C LEU A 10 -2.73 0.48 -10.28
N ARG A 11 -3.60 0.39 -11.29
CA ARG A 11 -5.01 0.08 -11.03
C ARG A 11 -5.16 -1.28 -10.36
N GLN A 12 -4.39 -2.27 -10.81
CA GLN A 12 -4.41 -3.59 -10.19
C GLN A 12 -3.89 -3.54 -8.76
N ALA A 13 -2.85 -2.76 -8.52
CA ALA A 13 -2.30 -2.59 -7.17
C ALA A 13 -3.31 -1.89 -6.25
N ASP A 14 -4.00 -0.88 -6.75
CA ASP A 14 -5.06 -0.21 -5.98
C ASP A 14 -6.16 -1.20 -5.60
N ALA A 15 -6.56 -2.05 -6.53
CA ALA A 15 -7.59 -3.06 -6.26
C ALA A 15 -7.12 -4.05 -5.19
N ARG A 16 -5.84 -4.46 -5.25
CA ARG A 16 -5.29 -5.37 -4.24
C ARG A 16 -5.21 -4.72 -2.86
N VAL A 17 -4.84 -3.44 -2.81
CA VAL A 17 -4.81 -2.71 -1.53
C VAL A 17 -6.21 -2.63 -0.94
N ALA A 18 -7.21 -2.31 -1.75
CA ALA A 18 -8.59 -2.22 -1.27
C ALA A 18 -9.10 -3.59 -0.80
N ALA A 19 -8.83 -4.65 -1.57
CA ALA A 19 -9.24 -5.99 -1.20
C ALA A 19 -8.55 -6.46 0.08
N GLY A 20 -7.26 -6.13 0.22
CA GLY A 20 -6.50 -6.47 1.42
C GLY A 20 -7.03 -5.76 2.65
N GLN A 21 -7.42 -4.50 2.51
CA GLN A 21 -8.00 -3.74 3.60
C GLN A 21 -9.31 -4.36 4.06
N GLN A 22 -10.15 -4.76 3.12
CA GLN A 22 -11.42 -5.42 3.43
C GLN A 22 -11.17 -6.77 4.12
N ALA A 23 -10.22 -7.55 3.61
CA ALA A 23 -9.88 -8.84 4.22
C ALA A 23 -9.38 -8.67 5.65
N LEU A 24 -8.60 -7.62 5.92
CA LEU A 24 -8.11 -7.34 7.27
C LEU A 24 -9.26 -7.03 8.21
N LEU A 25 -10.21 -6.21 7.77
CA LEU A 25 -11.36 -5.85 8.61
C LEU A 25 -12.17 -7.09 8.95
N GLU A 26 -12.44 -7.93 7.97
CA GLU A 26 -13.20 -9.16 8.18
C GLU A 26 -12.47 -10.12 9.12
N GLN A 27 -11.16 -10.26 8.92
CA GLN A 27 -10.39 -11.18 9.75
C GLN A 27 -10.27 -10.68 11.20
N ARG A 28 -10.11 -9.38 11.39
CA ARG A 28 -10.10 -8.82 12.75
C ARG A 28 -11.42 -9.03 13.45
N THR A 29 -12.52 -8.88 12.72
CA THR A 29 -13.84 -9.14 13.26
C THR A 29 -13.97 -10.60 13.70
N GLN A 30 -13.49 -11.52 12.86
CA GLN A 30 -13.55 -12.94 13.17
C GLN A 30 -12.74 -13.27 14.42
N VAL A 31 -11.54 -12.71 14.57
CA VAL A 31 -10.73 -12.91 15.78
C VAL A 31 -11.49 -12.43 17.00
N ARG A 32 -12.07 -11.23 16.94
CA ARG A 32 -12.82 -10.68 18.07
C ARG A 32 -14.01 -11.55 18.44
N GLU A 33 -14.73 -12.04 17.44
CA GLU A 33 -15.90 -12.87 17.69
C GLU A 33 -15.52 -14.18 18.36
N LEU A 34 -14.46 -14.82 17.89
CA LEU A 34 -14.00 -16.05 18.50
C LEU A 34 -13.58 -15.83 19.95
N GLU A 35 -12.86 -14.75 20.22
CA GLU A 35 -12.43 -14.44 21.57
C GLU A 35 -13.61 -14.10 22.47
N GLN A 36 -14.57 -13.37 21.94
CA GLN A 36 -15.77 -12.99 22.67
C GLN A 36 -16.58 -14.21 23.11
N TRP A 37 -16.60 -15.25 22.27
CA TRP A 37 -17.31 -16.48 22.58
C TRP A 37 -16.46 -17.48 23.37
N GLY A 38 -15.24 -17.11 23.75
CA GLY A 38 -14.35 -17.98 24.47
C GLY A 38 -13.80 -19.13 23.63
N LEU A 39 -13.81 -18.99 22.32
CA LEU A 39 -13.31 -20.00 21.41
C LEU A 39 -11.85 -19.76 21.09
N ASP A 40 -11.18 -20.83 20.62
CA ASP A 40 -9.76 -20.74 20.26
C ASP A 40 -9.61 -19.91 19.00
N ALA A 41 -8.92 -18.77 19.10
CA ALA A 41 -8.69 -17.86 17.99
C ALA A 41 -7.29 -17.99 17.38
N SER A 42 -6.54 -19.03 17.74
CA SER A 42 -5.16 -19.17 17.33
C SER A 42 -4.98 -19.16 15.81
N LEU A 43 -5.79 -19.95 15.11
CA LEU A 43 -5.71 -20.02 13.65
C LEU A 43 -6.14 -18.69 13.02
N ALA A 44 -7.22 -18.10 13.54
CA ALA A 44 -7.71 -16.82 13.02
C ALA A 44 -6.67 -15.72 13.20
N LYS A 45 -5.94 -15.74 14.32
CA LYS A 45 -4.86 -14.77 14.55
C LYS A 45 -3.69 -15.00 13.61
N ALA A 46 -3.37 -16.27 13.34
CA ALA A 46 -2.30 -16.59 12.39
C ALA A 46 -2.65 -16.10 10.99
N LEU A 47 -3.91 -16.30 10.57
CA LEU A 47 -4.39 -15.81 9.29
C LEU A 47 -4.36 -14.28 9.23
N LEU A 48 -4.73 -13.63 10.33
CA LEU A 48 -4.67 -12.17 10.39
C LEU A 48 -3.26 -11.67 10.13
N ARG A 49 -2.27 -12.33 10.74
CA ARG A 49 -0.88 -11.94 10.54
C ARG A 49 -0.45 -12.08 9.08
N ILE A 50 -0.87 -13.18 8.44
CA ILE A 50 -0.59 -13.40 7.02
C ILE A 50 -1.22 -12.30 6.17
N TYR A 51 -2.48 -11.95 6.47
CA TYR A 51 -3.17 -10.89 5.73
C TYR A 51 -2.51 -9.53 5.95
N GLU A 52 -2.02 -9.25 7.16
CA GLU A 52 -1.31 -8.01 7.44
C GLU A 52 -0.02 -7.92 6.62
N GLU A 53 0.72 -9.01 6.53
CA GLU A 53 1.95 -9.05 5.76
C GLU A 53 1.68 -8.89 4.27
N SER A 54 0.68 -9.59 3.78
CA SER A 54 0.29 -9.50 2.37
C SER A 54 -0.18 -8.10 2.01
N HIS A 55 -0.96 -7.48 2.88
CA HIS A 55 -1.45 -6.12 2.66
C HIS A 55 -0.31 -5.11 2.66
N ALA A 56 0.66 -5.28 3.55
CA ALA A 56 1.84 -4.41 3.58
C ALA A 56 2.62 -4.50 2.27
N MET A 57 2.75 -5.71 1.71
CA MET A 57 3.41 -5.90 0.42
C MET A 57 2.63 -5.23 -0.71
N SER A 58 1.31 -5.32 -0.68
CA SER A 58 0.47 -4.68 -1.69
C SER A 58 0.63 -3.15 -1.66
N ILE A 59 0.67 -2.57 -0.47
CA ILE A 59 0.90 -1.14 -0.30
C ILE A 59 2.27 -0.75 -0.86
N LEU A 60 3.27 -1.56 -0.59
CA LEU A 60 4.63 -1.29 -1.07
C LEU A 60 4.70 -1.36 -2.59
N ASP A 61 4.06 -2.38 -3.20
CA ASP A 61 4.01 -2.52 -4.64
C ASP A 61 3.32 -1.33 -5.28
N ARG A 62 2.21 -0.89 -4.70
CA ARG A 62 1.49 0.28 -5.20
C ARG A 62 2.38 1.51 -5.17
N ARG A 63 3.13 1.70 -4.08
CA ARG A 63 4.04 2.83 -3.94
C ARG A 63 5.14 2.79 -5.00
N ARG A 64 5.69 1.61 -5.27
CA ARG A 64 6.71 1.44 -6.31
C ARG A 64 6.16 1.80 -7.69
N LEU A 65 4.93 1.37 -7.97
CA LEU A 65 4.29 1.68 -9.26
C LEU A 65 3.99 3.16 -9.40
N CYS A 66 3.54 3.81 -8.33
CA CYS A 66 3.33 5.25 -8.33
C CYS A 66 4.64 5.98 -8.62
N HIS A 67 5.73 5.54 -8.01
CA HIS A 67 7.04 6.12 -8.22
C HIS A 67 7.51 5.94 -9.67
N ALA A 68 7.35 4.72 -10.18
CA ALA A 68 7.76 4.42 -11.55
C ALA A 68 6.96 5.23 -12.55
N LEU A 69 5.66 5.37 -12.32
CA LEU A 69 4.80 6.14 -13.21
C LEU A 69 5.19 7.62 -13.20
N ALA A 70 5.43 8.17 -12.01
CA ALA A 70 5.86 9.56 -11.91
C ALA A 70 7.17 9.80 -12.64
N SER A 71 8.10 8.85 -12.57
CA SER A 71 9.37 8.95 -13.27
C SER A 71 9.24 8.79 -14.77
N ALA A 72 8.25 8.05 -15.25
CA ALA A 72 8.03 7.79 -16.65
C ALA A 72 7.26 8.92 -17.35
N MET A 73 6.61 9.79 -16.59
CA MET A 73 5.84 10.87 -17.20
C MET A 73 6.78 11.89 -17.83
N PRO A 74 6.41 12.42 -18.99
CA PRO A 74 7.21 13.47 -19.60
C PRO A 74 7.27 14.63 -18.64
N SER A 75 8.47 15.09 -18.36
CA SER A 75 8.58 16.15 -17.40
C SER A 75 8.37 17.43 -18.07
N GLY A 76 7.85 17.69 -18.99
CA GLY A 76 7.66 19.03 -19.46
C GLY A 76 8.80 19.89 -19.00
N PRO A 77 8.63 21.11 -19.01
CA PRO A 77 9.71 21.97 -18.57
C PRO A 77 9.95 21.89 -17.10
N LEU A 78 9.43 21.16 -16.41
CA LEU A 78 9.51 21.14 -15.07
C LEU A 78 10.64 21.00 -14.39
N PRO A 79 11.02 21.41 -13.93
CA PRO A 79 12.00 21.03 -13.36
C PRO A 79 12.11 20.51 -12.17
N VAL A 80 12.12 20.81 -12.17
CA VAL A 80 12.31 20.48 -11.24
C VAL A 80 12.46 20.29 -10.18
N GLN A 81 12.74 20.23 -10.15
CA GLN A 81 12.67 19.92 -9.17
C GLN A 81 13.01 19.61 -8.26
N ASP A 82 13.42 19.50 -8.26
CA ASP A 82 13.47 19.15 -7.34
C ASP A 82 13.56 19.10 -6.45
N ASN A 83 14.02 19.15 -6.53
CA ASN A 83 13.79 18.92 -5.46
C ASN A 83 13.49 18.67 -4.70
N ASP A 84 13.76 18.51 -4.93
CA ASP A 84 13.20 18.11 -4.05
C ASP A 84 13.10 17.65 -3.58
N HIS A 85 13.38 17.43 -3.85
CA HIS A 85 12.92 16.63 -3.18
C HIS A 85 12.82 16.48 -2.42
N GLU A 86 13.39 16.60 -2.45
CA GLU A 86 12.96 16.20 -1.50
C GLU A 86 12.43 16.25 -0.80
N SER A 87 12.98 16.55 -1.31
CA SER A 87 12.14 16.33 -0.43
C SER A 87 11.56 15.94 -0.16
N LEU A 88 11.81 15.83 -0.54
CA LEU A 88 11.02 15.12 0.00
C LEU A 88 10.78 14.82 0.51
N ASP A 89 11.32 14.76 0.31
CA ASP A 89 10.79 14.15 1.14
C ASP A 89 10.33 14.38 1.83
N ALA A 90 11.16 14.79 1.41
CA ALA A 90 10.50 14.67 2.39
C ALA A 90 9.72 14.66 2.65
N ASP A 91 10.00 14.61 2.12
CA ASP A 91 9.00 14.26 2.63
C ASP A 91 8.67 13.79 2.48
N TYR A 92 9.21 13.74 1.93
CA TYR A 92 8.67 12.89 2.12
C TYR A 92 8.52 12.82 2.69
N MET A 93 9.25 12.95 2.60
CA MET A 93 8.90 12.51 3.35
C MET A 93 8.24 12.80 3.98
N THR A 94 8.70 13.07 3.46
CA THR A 94 7.79 13.02 4.18
C THR A 94 7.11 12.75 4.17
N TYR A 95 7.55 12.56 3.80
CA TYR A 95 6.74 11.91 3.92
C TYR A 95 6.52 11.67 4.27
N HIS A 96 6.81 11.54 4.31
CA HIS A 96 6.34 10.86 4.77
C HIS A 96 5.95 11.13 5.56
N ARG A 97 6.36 11.18 5.75
CA ARG A 97 5.79 11.08 6.59
C ARG A 97 5.06 11.20 6.96
N GLU A 98 5.07 10.96 6.47
CA GLU A 98 4.13 10.67 6.72
C GLU A 98 3.55 10.39 6.98
N ALA A 99 3.83 10.24 6.63
CA ALA A 99 3.20 9.61 6.86
C ALA A 99 2.86 9.62 6.99
N ALA A 100 3.31 9.58 6.64
CA ALA A 100 2.85 9.23 6.95
C ALA A 100 2.45 9.25 7.02
#